data_aa081eafac09fb35f5ee2985d87b81f0
#
_entry.id   aa081eafac09fb35f5ee2985d87b81f0
#
_cell.length_a   1.000
_cell.length_b   1.000
_cell.length_c   1.000
_cell.angle_alpha   90.00
_cell.angle_beta   90.00
_cell.angle_gamma   90.00
#
_symmetry.space_group_name_H-M   'P 1'
#
loop_
_entity.id
_entity.type
_entity.pdbx_description
1 polymer ?
#
loop_
_entity_poly.entity_id
_entity_poly.type
_entity_poly.pdbx_seq_one_letter_code
_entity_poly.pdbx_strand_id
1 'polypeptide(L)'
;MPKAKTETPLMHQYNRIKSNYPEALLLFRVGDFYETFGQDAIIAANVLGIVLTARNNGSSKIELAGFPHHALGNYLPKLVRSGLRVAVCDQLEEPQKGKKIVKRGVTELVTPGVVLNDQILENKGNNYLAAVHVQKNQAGVAFLDISTGEFYVAEGHIDYITKLVNNYNPSEILYQRSQDKEFQEKFNAKTYTFRLDDWVFEKDFTTEKLLTQFGTKSLKGFGIEKLDLAIISAGVILHYINTAEHHKISHITSIQRIEKDHHVWMDDFTISNLELIQSPHFNGHTLFEILDHTITSMGGRLLKRWMLFPLKSKKEIDHRLDQVNYFFNYRDDADLVKEKLEAIGDLERMSSRLAVLKISPRELNQLKSSLEIIKPVKEWALGSENKTIQKWGESISENNKVIEKIETA
;
A
#
# COMPACT_ATOMS: atom_id res chain seq x y z
N MET A 1 43.24 29.46 10.94
CA MET A 1 41.79 29.18 10.79
C MET A 1 41.62 28.24 9.62
N PRO A 2 41.01 27.04 9.73
CA PRO A 2 40.76 26.22 8.57
C PRO A 2 39.75 26.93 7.65
N LYS A 3 40.11 27.06 6.35
CA LYS A 3 39.21 27.59 5.33
C LYS A 3 37.90 26.80 5.35
N ALA A 4 36.77 27.51 5.56
CA ALA A 4 35.46 26.88 5.45
C ALA A 4 35.38 26.13 4.11
N LYS A 5 35.02 24.84 4.17
CA LYS A 5 34.79 24.02 2.97
C LYS A 5 33.64 24.68 2.21
N THR A 6 33.93 25.34 1.11
CA THR A 6 32.91 25.93 0.25
C THR A 6 32.24 24.82 -0.53
N GLU A 7 31.06 24.39 -0.04
CA GLU A 7 30.17 23.50 -0.78
C GLU A 7 29.68 24.13 -2.08
N THR A 8 29.50 23.32 -3.12
CA THR A 8 28.86 23.81 -4.35
C THR A 8 27.38 24.13 -4.06
N PRO A 9 26.78 25.12 -4.74
CA PRO A 9 25.38 25.47 -4.54
C PRO A 9 24.41 24.32 -4.73
N LEU A 10 24.72 23.35 -5.60
CA LEU A 10 23.93 22.11 -5.78
C LEU A 10 23.98 21.24 -4.53
N MET A 11 25.17 21.02 -3.95
CA MET A 11 25.32 20.22 -2.73
C MET A 11 24.65 20.89 -1.52
N HIS A 12 24.70 22.21 -1.44
CA HIS A 12 23.97 22.97 -0.41
C HIS A 12 22.45 22.72 -0.52
N GLN A 13 21.89 22.70 -1.75
CA GLN A 13 20.47 22.37 -1.96
C GLN A 13 20.18 20.92 -1.60
N TYR A 14 21.03 19.98 -2.00
CA TYR A 14 20.91 18.57 -1.65
C TYR A 14 20.89 18.35 -0.13
N ASN A 15 21.89 18.89 0.59
CA ASN A 15 22.02 18.73 2.04
C ASN A 15 20.85 19.35 2.80
N ARG A 16 20.33 20.49 2.35
CA ARG A 16 19.14 21.11 2.92
C ARG A 16 17.89 20.24 2.75
N ILE A 17 17.72 19.60 1.59
CA ILE A 17 16.59 18.68 1.37
C ILE A 17 16.79 17.41 2.16
N LYS A 18 18.00 16.81 2.13
CA LYS A 18 18.34 15.60 2.87
C LYS A 18 18.12 15.74 4.39
N SER A 19 18.37 16.90 4.96
CA SER A 19 18.13 17.15 6.40
C SER A 19 16.67 17.03 6.82
N ASN A 20 15.71 17.18 5.90
CA ASN A 20 14.29 16.97 6.16
C ASN A 20 13.90 15.47 6.05
N TYR A 21 14.72 14.66 5.39
CA TYR A 21 14.49 13.24 5.17
C TYR A 21 15.73 12.41 5.56
N PRO A 22 16.20 12.49 6.81
CA PRO A 22 17.49 11.91 7.23
C PRO A 22 17.52 10.38 7.06
N GLU A 23 16.40 9.70 7.26
CA GLU A 23 16.27 8.25 7.20
C GLU A 23 15.85 7.72 5.82
N ALA A 24 15.70 8.59 4.81
CA ALA A 24 15.36 8.18 3.45
C ALA A 24 16.54 8.38 2.51
N LEU A 25 16.78 7.42 1.61
CA LEU A 25 17.70 7.58 0.50
C LEU A 25 17.14 8.66 -0.45
N LEU A 26 17.92 9.71 -0.70
CA LEU A 26 17.48 10.82 -1.53
C LEU A 26 17.91 10.63 -2.99
N LEU A 27 16.95 10.40 -3.87
CA LEU A 27 17.12 10.44 -5.33
C LEU A 27 16.92 11.87 -5.79
N PHE A 28 18.00 12.54 -6.17
CA PHE A 28 18.02 13.97 -6.46
C PHE A 28 18.18 14.22 -7.97
N ARG A 29 17.19 14.82 -8.61
CA ARG A 29 17.17 15.05 -10.06
C ARG A 29 18.21 16.08 -10.47
N VAL A 30 19.17 15.66 -11.30
CA VAL A 30 20.20 16.53 -11.89
C VAL A 30 20.20 16.33 -13.41
N GLY A 31 19.56 17.25 -14.14
CA GLY A 31 19.34 17.09 -15.58
C GLY A 31 18.55 15.82 -15.89
N ASP A 32 19.16 14.94 -16.68
CA ASP A 32 18.54 13.68 -17.12
C ASP A 32 18.79 12.49 -16.18
N PHE A 33 19.39 12.73 -15.00
CA PHE A 33 19.71 11.69 -14.04
C PHE A 33 19.04 11.92 -12.70
N TYR A 34 18.74 10.83 -11.99
CA TYR A 34 18.65 10.84 -10.54
C TYR A 34 20.01 10.48 -9.97
N GLU A 35 20.59 11.42 -9.23
CA GLU A 35 21.87 11.27 -8.54
C GLU A 35 21.65 11.15 -7.03
N THR A 36 22.50 10.41 -6.37
CA THR A 36 22.53 10.29 -4.91
C THR A 36 23.98 10.42 -4.44
N PHE A 37 24.19 10.96 -3.23
CA PHE A 37 25.51 11.38 -2.77
C PHE A 37 25.86 10.78 -1.41
N GLY A 38 27.18 10.67 -1.15
CA GLY A 38 27.72 10.19 0.14
C GLY A 38 27.24 8.79 0.50
N GLN A 39 26.74 8.61 1.72
CA GLN A 39 26.28 7.31 2.20
C GLN A 39 25.12 6.75 1.37
N ASP A 40 24.19 7.61 0.92
CA ASP A 40 23.08 7.20 0.05
C ASP A 40 23.61 6.63 -1.28
N ALA A 41 24.70 7.19 -1.84
CA ALA A 41 25.32 6.69 -3.06
C ALA A 41 25.92 5.30 -2.89
N ILE A 42 26.58 5.04 -1.77
CA ILE A 42 27.16 3.74 -1.44
C ILE A 42 26.05 2.69 -1.33
N ILE A 43 24.98 3.01 -0.61
CA ILE A 43 23.82 2.11 -0.44
C ILE A 43 23.15 1.85 -1.79
N ALA A 44 22.88 2.88 -2.57
CA ALA A 44 22.24 2.76 -3.88
C ALA A 44 23.10 1.93 -4.85
N ALA A 45 24.41 2.16 -4.91
CA ALA A 45 25.31 1.40 -5.77
C ALA A 45 25.29 -0.08 -5.45
N ASN A 46 25.32 -0.44 -4.15
CA ASN A 46 25.29 -1.82 -3.70
C ASN A 46 23.94 -2.52 -4.03
N VAL A 47 22.82 -1.87 -3.75
CA VAL A 47 21.49 -2.46 -3.97
C VAL A 47 21.14 -2.57 -5.44
N LEU A 48 21.50 -1.56 -6.23
CA LEU A 48 21.13 -1.49 -7.65
C LEU A 48 22.13 -2.18 -8.57
N GLY A 49 23.35 -2.46 -8.08
CA GLY A 49 24.45 -2.98 -8.90
C GLY A 49 24.96 -1.95 -9.92
N ILE A 50 24.90 -0.66 -9.60
CA ILE A 50 25.39 0.44 -10.46
C ILE A 50 26.75 0.96 -10.00
N VAL A 51 27.45 1.66 -10.89
CA VAL A 51 28.80 2.15 -10.63
C VAL A 51 28.79 3.24 -9.56
N LEU A 52 29.60 3.07 -8.52
CA LEU A 52 29.92 4.12 -7.56
C LEU A 52 31.07 4.97 -8.11
N THR A 53 30.84 6.26 -8.27
CA THR A 53 31.81 7.25 -8.74
C THR A 53 32.03 8.34 -7.70
N ALA A 54 32.72 9.41 -8.04
CA ALA A 54 32.88 10.57 -7.18
C ALA A 54 32.70 11.87 -7.95
N ARG A 55 32.09 12.86 -7.30
CA ARG A 55 31.88 14.21 -7.82
C ARG A 55 32.73 15.22 -7.04
N ASN A 56 33.26 16.21 -7.73
CA ASN A 56 33.94 17.33 -7.06
C ASN A 56 32.92 18.19 -6.31
N ASN A 57 33.16 18.41 -5.03
CA ASN A 57 32.37 19.31 -4.18
C ASN A 57 33.30 20.39 -3.58
N GLY A 58 33.53 21.44 -4.34
CA GLY A 58 34.51 22.49 -3.98
C GLY A 58 35.93 21.93 -3.82
N SER A 59 36.41 21.88 -2.59
CA SER A 59 37.78 21.39 -2.26
C SER A 59 37.83 19.88 -1.94
N SER A 60 36.69 19.16 -1.97
CA SER A 60 36.63 17.74 -1.64
C SER A 60 35.92 16.93 -2.73
N LYS A 61 36.05 15.61 -2.68
CA LYS A 61 35.24 14.68 -3.50
C LYS A 61 34.17 14.06 -2.60
N ILE A 62 33.00 13.82 -3.18
CA ILE A 62 31.90 13.10 -2.53
C ILE A 62 31.47 11.92 -3.42
N GLU A 63 31.14 10.80 -2.82
CA GLU A 63 30.63 9.63 -3.49
C GLU A 63 29.35 10.00 -4.27
N LEU A 64 29.23 9.43 -5.47
CA LEU A 64 28.12 9.64 -6.39
C LEU A 64 27.72 8.31 -7.01
N ALA A 65 26.43 8.01 -6.98
CA ALA A 65 25.81 7.00 -7.81
C ALA A 65 24.56 7.60 -8.48
N GLY A 66 24.19 7.12 -9.65
CA GLY A 66 23.02 7.65 -10.33
C GLY A 66 22.62 6.82 -11.55
N PHE A 67 21.41 7.07 -12.01
CA PHE A 67 20.82 6.41 -13.17
C PHE A 67 19.93 7.39 -13.95
N PRO A 68 19.67 7.14 -15.26
CA PRO A 68 18.82 8.00 -16.07
C PRO A 68 17.41 8.13 -15.47
N HIS A 69 16.85 9.35 -15.44
CA HIS A 69 15.57 9.61 -14.77
C HIS A 69 14.41 8.80 -15.35
N HIS A 70 14.41 8.53 -16.67
CA HIS A 70 13.38 7.70 -17.31
C HIS A 70 13.43 6.24 -16.86
N ALA A 71 14.52 5.79 -16.22
CA ALA A 71 14.68 4.46 -15.67
C ALA A 71 14.21 4.34 -14.19
N LEU A 72 13.63 5.41 -13.62
CA LEU A 72 13.14 5.41 -12.24
C LEU A 72 12.24 4.19 -11.94
N GLY A 73 11.32 3.87 -12.87
CA GLY A 73 10.42 2.71 -12.73
C GLY A 73 11.14 1.37 -12.58
N ASN A 74 12.38 1.23 -13.07
CA ASN A 74 13.17 -0.01 -12.96
C ASN A 74 14.04 -0.07 -11.70
N TYR A 75 14.49 1.09 -11.20
CA TYR A 75 15.44 1.18 -10.08
C TYR A 75 14.75 1.42 -8.74
N LEU A 76 13.73 2.27 -8.68
CA LEU A 76 12.96 2.53 -7.46
C LEU A 76 12.39 1.26 -6.83
N PRO A 77 11.79 0.31 -7.59
CA PRO A 77 11.30 -0.94 -7.02
C PRO A 77 12.37 -1.74 -6.29
N LYS A 78 13.60 -1.78 -6.80
CA LYS A 78 14.70 -2.53 -6.17
C LYS A 78 15.11 -1.92 -4.83
N LEU A 79 15.17 -0.58 -4.75
CA LEU A 79 15.48 0.12 -3.51
C LEU A 79 14.40 -0.10 -2.46
N VAL A 80 13.13 0.04 -2.83
CA VAL A 80 12.01 -0.13 -1.89
C VAL A 80 11.87 -1.58 -1.41
N ARG A 81 12.00 -2.55 -2.32
CA ARG A 81 11.98 -3.99 -1.96
C ARG A 81 13.16 -4.42 -1.07
N SER A 82 14.27 -3.69 -1.09
CA SER A 82 15.37 -3.90 -0.13
C SER A 82 15.12 -3.24 1.23
N GLY A 83 13.93 -2.65 1.43
CA GLY A 83 13.49 -2.04 2.68
C GLY A 83 13.89 -0.59 2.85
N LEU A 84 14.38 0.06 1.81
CA LEU A 84 14.77 1.45 1.89
C LEU A 84 13.54 2.35 1.72
N ARG A 85 13.54 3.43 2.50
CA ARG A 85 12.67 4.57 2.27
C ARG A 85 13.37 5.47 1.25
N VAL A 86 12.67 5.88 0.22
CA VAL A 86 13.26 6.62 -0.90
C VAL A 86 12.52 7.93 -1.13
N ALA A 87 13.21 9.05 -0.93
CA ALA A 87 12.70 10.37 -1.26
C ALA A 87 13.04 10.71 -2.71
N VAL A 88 12.03 10.85 -3.56
CA VAL A 88 12.17 11.25 -4.95
C VAL A 88 12.11 12.77 -5.02
N CYS A 89 13.19 13.39 -5.43
CA CYS A 89 13.32 14.84 -5.50
C CYS A 89 13.46 15.30 -6.95
N ASP A 90 12.43 15.97 -7.44
CA ASP A 90 12.35 16.47 -8.81
C ASP A 90 12.59 17.97 -8.94
N GLN A 91 12.80 18.41 -10.19
CA GLN A 91 12.85 19.82 -10.55
C GLN A 91 11.42 20.37 -10.55
N LEU A 92 11.17 21.42 -9.77
CA LEU A 92 9.86 22.07 -9.64
C LEU A 92 9.64 23.19 -10.67
N GLU A 93 10.64 23.48 -11.47
CA GLU A 93 10.63 24.51 -12.51
C GLU A 93 11.52 24.09 -13.69
N GLU A 94 11.23 24.57 -14.87
CA GLU A 94 12.08 24.36 -16.05
C GLU A 94 13.40 25.13 -15.96
N PRO A 95 14.50 24.57 -16.51
CA PRO A 95 15.79 25.29 -16.58
C PRO A 95 15.67 26.58 -17.40
N GLN A 96 15.94 27.73 -16.79
CA GLN A 96 15.91 29.04 -17.45
C GLN A 96 17.33 29.54 -17.73
N LYS A 97 17.56 30.14 -18.91
CA LYS A 97 18.83 30.81 -19.24
C LYS A 97 19.13 31.91 -18.22
N GLY A 98 20.29 31.84 -17.56
CA GLY A 98 20.73 32.81 -16.55
C GLY A 98 20.49 32.41 -15.09
N LYS A 99 19.69 31.40 -14.82
CA LYS A 99 19.46 30.88 -13.46
C LYS A 99 20.47 29.76 -13.13
N LYS A 100 21.35 30.00 -12.16
CA LYS A 100 22.45 29.08 -11.83
C LYS A 100 21.99 27.76 -11.23
N ILE A 101 20.80 27.69 -10.62
CA ILE A 101 20.26 26.52 -9.93
C ILE A 101 18.74 26.47 -10.15
N VAL A 102 18.25 25.31 -10.55
CA VAL A 102 16.83 25.00 -10.66
C VAL A 102 16.28 24.63 -9.26
N LYS A 103 15.10 25.13 -8.91
CA LYS A 103 14.43 24.78 -7.66
C LYS A 103 14.01 23.31 -7.69
N ARG A 104 14.30 22.59 -6.61
CA ARG A 104 13.94 21.18 -6.43
C ARG A 104 13.19 20.97 -5.13
N GLY A 105 12.37 19.92 -5.09
CA GLY A 105 11.66 19.50 -3.89
C GLY A 105 11.34 18.01 -3.97
N VAL A 106 11.11 17.41 -2.82
CA VAL A 106 10.61 16.03 -2.75
C VAL A 106 9.17 16.03 -3.24
N THR A 107 8.90 15.23 -4.25
CA THR A 107 7.57 15.05 -4.87
C THR A 107 6.88 13.79 -4.35
N GLU A 108 7.67 12.85 -3.83
CA GLU A 108 7.16 11.60 -3.30
C GLU A 108 8.18 10.99 -2.32
N LEU A 109 7.71 10.49 -1.19
CA LEU A 109 8.45 9.61 -0.31
C LEU A 109 7.85 8.19 -0.42
N VAL A 110 8.57 7.30 -1.08
CA VAL A 110 8.16 5.90 -1.25
C VAL A 110 8.77 5.06 -0.13
N THR A 111 7.95 4.31 0.58
CA THR A 111 8.37 3.41 1.66
C THR A 111 7.80 2.01 1.42
N PRO A 112 8.31 0.96 2.07
CA PRO A 112 7.77 -0.40 1.88
C PRO A 112 6.25 -0.51 2.06
N GLY A 113 5.67 0.23 3.00
CA GLY A 113 4.23 0.25 3.28
C GLY A 113 3.43 1.26 2.45
N VAL A 114 4.08 2.23 1.79
CA VAL A 114 3.40 3.29 1.03
C VAL A 114 3.84 3.24 -0.43
N VAL A 115 3.17 2.39 -1.20
CA VAL A 115 3.47 2.11 -2.61
C VAL A 115 2.19 2.16 -3.44
N LEU A 116 2.22 2.92 -4.54
CA LEU A 116 1.15 2.97 -5.56
C LEU A 116 1.60 2.42 -6.93
N ASN A 117 2.90 2.20 -7.09
CA ASN A 117 3.47 1.73 -8.36
C ASN A 117 3.35 0.21 -8.47
N ASP A 118 2.59 -0.27 -9.47
CA ASP A 118 2.36 -1.70 -9.72
C ASP A 118 3.65 -2.49 -9.98
N GLN A 119 4.73 -1.86 -10.44
CA GLN A 119 6.02 -2.54 -10.63
C GLN A 119 6.68 -2.94 -9.30
N ILE A 120 6.28 -2.31 -8.19
CA ILE A 120 6.75 -2.64 -6.83
C ILE A 120 5.84 -3.68 -6.20
N LEU A 121 4.53 -3.58 -6.44
CA LEU A 121 3.49 -4.39 -5.83
C LEU A 121 3.43 -5.81 -6.42
N GLU A 122 3.05 -6.77 -5.61
CA GLU A 122 2.64 -8.09 -6.07
C GLU A 122 1.20 -8.03 -6.61
N ASN A 123 0.94 -8.62 -7.77
CA ASN A 123 -0.38 -8.52 -8.42
C ASN A 123 -1.51 -9.09 -7.55
N LYS A 124 -1.30 -10.28 -6.97
CA LYS A 124 -2.28 -10.99 -6.14
C LYS A 124 -2.01 -10.84 -4.63
N GLY A 125 -1.19 -9.87 -4.23
CA GLY A 125 -0.86 -9.54 -2.84
C GLY A 125 -1.33 -8.15 -2.45
N ASN A 126 -1.75 -7.98 -1.21
CA ASN A 126 -1.94 -6.65 -0.60
C ASN A 126 -0.60 -6.11 -0.09
N ASN A 127 -0.49 -4.80 -0.02
CA ASN A 127 0.68 -4.11 0.53
C ASN A 127 0.26 -3.26 1.73
N TYR A 128 0.15 -3.91 2.89
CA TYR A 128 -0.32 -3.21 4.08
C TYR A 128 0.77 -2.39 4.76
N LEU A 129 0.46 -1.13 5.02
CA LEU A 129 1.07 -0.31 6.06
C LEU A 129 0.29 -0.56 7.35
N ALA A 130 0.97 -0.93 8.43
CA ALA A 130 0.35 -1.07 9.73
C ALA A 130 0.81 0.03 10.70
N ALA A 131 -0.03 0.35 11.69
CA ALA A 131 0.38 1.07 12.88
C ALA A 131 -0.12 0.34 14.12
N VAL A 132 0.73 0.29 15.14
CA VAL A 132 0.43 -0.38 16.41
C VAL A 132 0.63 0.61 17.55
N HIS A 133 -0.36 0.70 18.43
CA HIS A 133 -0.26 1.44 19.67
C HIS A 133 -0.56 0.51 20.84
N VAL A 134 0.37 0.46 21.81
CA VAL A 134 0.30 -0.44 22.97
C VAL A 134 -0.02 0.35 24.23
N GLN A 135 -0.94 -0.17 25.03
CA GLN A 135 -1.21 0.36 26.37
C GLN A 135 -1.36 -0.79 27.36
N LYS A 136 -0.32 -1.07 28.14
CA LYS A 136 -0.25 -2.23 29.06
C LYS A 136 -0.40 -3.55 28.29
N ASN A 137 -1.44 -4.34 28.59
CA ASN A 137 -1.74 -5.61 27.95
C ASN A 137 -2.77 -5.50 26.81
N GLN A 138 -3.18 -4.28 26.45
CA GLN A 138 -4.05 -4.01 25.32
C GLN A 138 -3.28 -3.34 24.21
N ALA A 139 -3.69 -3.56 22.98
CA ALA A 139 -3.15 -2.85 21.84
C ALA A 139 -4.24 -2.55 20.82
N GLY A 140 -4.05 -1.47 20.08
CA GLY A 140 -4.76 -1.18 18.86
C GLY A 140 -3.87 -1.39 17.66
N VAL A 141 -4.46 -1.81 16.56
CA VAL A 141 -3.79 -1.93 15.26
C VAL A 141 -4.66 -1.39 14.16
N ALA A 142 -4.02 -0.80 13.18
CA ALA A 142 -4.64 -0.43 11.92
C ALA A 142 -3.81 -0.97 10.77
N PHE A 143 -4.45 -1.38 9.67
CA PHE A 143 -3.84 -1.85 8.44
C PHE A 143 -4.45 -1.07 7.28
N LEU A 144 -3.62 -0.46 6.45
CA LEU A 144 -4.06 0.25 5.25
C LEU A 144 -3.26 -0.23 4.04
N ASP A 145 -3.95 -0.67 3.00
CA ASP A 145 -3.37 -0.81 1.67
C ASP A 145 -3.75 0.42 0.83
N ILE A 146 -2.82 1.35 0.66
CA ILE A 146 -3.05 2.59 -0.10
C ILE A 146 -3.36 2.31 -1.57
N SER A 147 -2.91 1.17 -2.11
CA SER A 147 -3.11 0.81 -3.51
C SER A 147 -4.52 0.32 -3.82
N THR A 148 -5.23 -0.22 -2.83
CA THR A 148 -6.61 -0.73 -2.96
C THR A 148 -7.63 0.11 -2.19
N GLY A 149 -7.18 0.91 -1.22
CA GLY A 149 -8.05 1.67 -0.31
C GLY A 149 -8.63 0.85 0.84
N GLU A 150 -8.20 -0.41 1.01
CA GLU A 150 -8.63 -1.25 2.14
C GLU A 150 -8.05 -0.73 3.45
N PHE A 151 -8.92 -0.42 4.41
CA PHE A 151 -8.52 0.11 5.71
C PHE A 151 -9.21 -0.67 6.83
N TYR A 152 -8.42 -1.40 7.64
CA TYR A 152 -8.91 -2.25 8.72
C TYR A 152 -8.37 -1.82 10.07
N VAL A 153 -9.16 -2.02 11.13
CA VAL A 153 -8.74 -1.75 12.51
C VAL A 153 -9.19 -2.85 13.47
N ALA A 154 -8.39 -3.06 14.51
CA ALA A 154 -8.75 -3.93 15.62
C ALA A 154 -8.18 -3.39 16.93
N GLU A 155 -8.84 -3.73 18.04
CA GLU A 155 -8.38 -3.46 19.39
C GLU A 155 -8.63 -4.68 20.27
N GLY A 156 -7.71 -4.98 21.17
CA GLY A 156 -7.85 -6.10 22.10
C GLY A 156 -6.55 -6.44 22.84
N HIS A 157 -6.54 -7.63 23.45
CA HIS A 157 -5.34 -8.13 24.12
C HIS A 157 -4.18 -8.25 23.14
N ILE A 158 -2.97 -7.96 23.62
CA ILE A 158 -1.77 -7.87 22.78
C ILE A 158 -1.51 -9.15 21.97
N ASP A 159 -1.77 -10.34 22.52
CA ASP A 159 -1.60 -11.60 21.80
C ASP A 159 -2.53 -11.72 20.58
N TYR A 160 -3.75 -11.16 20.69
CA TYR A 160 -4.67 -11.10 19.56
C TYR A 160 -4.17 -10.17 18.48
N ILE A 161 -3.68 -9.00 18.88
CA ILE A 161 -3.13 -8.01 17.93
C ILE A 161 -1.86 -8.53 17.26
N THR A 162 -0.99 -9.21 18.00
CA THR A 162 0.22 -9.84 17.42
C THR A 162 -0.14 -10.89 16.36
N LYS A 163 -1.16 -11.72 16.61
CA LYS A 163 -1.67 -12.67 15.59
C LYS A 163 -2.19 -11.96 14.35
N LEU A 164 -2.92 -10.85 14.52
CA LEU A 164 -3.37 -10.05 13.38
C LEU A 164 -2.21 -9.49 12.57
N VAL A 165 -1.21 -8.91 13.23
CA VAL A 165 -0.01 -8.38 12.56
C VAL A 165 0.69 -9.46 11.75
N ASN A 166 0.86 -10.66 12.32
CA ASN A 166 1.48 -11.78 11.61
C ASN A 166 0.63 -12.25 10.42
N ASN A 167 -0.69 -12.35 10.56
CA ASN A 167 -1.58 -12.83 9.51
C ASN A 167 -1.74 -11.84 8.35
N TYR A 168 -1.80 -10.54 8.64
CA TYR A 168 -1.83 -9.49 7.62
C TYR A 168 -0.46 -9.27 6.97
N ASN A 169 0.61 -9.67 7.65
CA ASN A 169 2.00 -9.57 7.20
C ASN A 169 2.31 -8.23 6.53
N PRO A 170 2.20 -7.10 7.26
CA PRO A 170 2.36 -5.78 6.69
C PRO A 170 3.79 -5.56 6.19
N SER A 171 3.94 -4.79 5.12
CA SER A 171 5.25 -4.44 4.55
C SER A 171 6.01 -3.43 5.40
N GLU A 172 5.29 -2.66 6.21
CA GLU A 172 5.88 -1.68 7.14
C GLU A 172 4.97 -1.52 8.36
N ILE A 173 5.57 -1.39 9.56
CA ILE A 173 4.86 -1.17 10.82
C ILE A 173 5.33 0.12 11.47
N LEU A 174 4.37 1.00 11.77
CA LEU A 174 4.58 2.24 12.52
C LEU A 174 4.33 2.01 14.00
N TYR A 175 5.18 2.56 14.85
CA TYR A 175 5.01 2.48 16.30
C TYR A 175 5.58 3.70 17.01
N GLN A 176 5.24 3.88 18.29
CA GLN A 176 5.62 5.01 19.09
C GLN A 176 7.09 4.90 19.54
N ARG A 177 7.86 5.97 19.38
CA ARG A 177 9.30 6.00 19.69
C ARG A 177 9.63 5.62 21.14
N SER A 178 8.85 6.12 22.09
CA SER A 178 9.05 5.79 23.51
C SER A 178 8.77 4.34 23.87
N GLN A 179 8.05 3.59 23.01
CA GLN A 179 7.68 2.20 23.22
C GLN A 179 8.59 1.20 22.48
N ASP A 180 9.75 1.64 21.98
CA ASP A 180 10.65 0.81 21.15
C ASP A 180 10.97 -0.57 21.77
N LYS A 181 11.39 -0.60 23.02
CA LYS A 181 11.71 -1.86 23.73
C LYS A 181 10.48 -2.77 23.84
N GLU A 182 9.36 -2.26 24.30
CA GLU A 182 8.13 -2.99 24.48
C GLU A 182 7.59 -3.54 23.15
N PHE A 183 7.67 -2.74 22.09
CA PHE A 183 7.27 -3.14 20.74
C PHE A 183 8.15 -4.30 20.23
N GLN A 184 9.49 -4.19 20.31
CA GLN A 184 10.41 -5.22 19.84
C GLN A 184 10.24 -6.54 20.60
N GLU A 185 10.04 -6.50 21.92
CA GLU A 185 9.83 -7.67 22.76
C GLU A 185 8.51 -8.41 22.41
N LYS A 186 7.44 -7.67 22.13
CA LYS A 186 6.10 -8.24 21.96
C LYS A 186 5.77 -8.62 20.51
N PHE A 187 6.24 -7.87 19.54
CA PHE A 187 5.90 -8.11 18.14
C PHE A 187 6.98 -8.86 17.36
N ASN A 188 8.25 -8.80 17.81
CA ASN A 188 9.40 -9.47 17.14
C ASN A 188 9.30 -9.40 15.60
N ALA A 189 8.96 -8.20 15.11
CA ALA A 189 8.58 -7.99 13.72
C ALA A 189 9.74 -8.30 12.78
N LYS A 190 9.53 -9.24 11.85
CA LYS A 190 10.49 -9.58 10.78
C LYS A 190 10.42 -8.59 9.61
N THR A 191 9.47 -7.69 9.64
CA THR A 191 9.20 -6.69 8.60
C THR A 191 9.85 -5.35 8.93
N TYR A 192 9.80 -4.41 8.00
CA TYR A 192 10.32 -3.07 8.21
C TYR A 192 9.48 -2.31 9.24
N THR A 193 10.17 -1.64 10.15
CA THR A 193 9.51 -0.87 11.21
C THR A 193 9.97 0.57 11.19
N PHE A 194 9.06 1.49 11.50
CA PHE A 194 9.38 2.91 11.59
C PHE A 194 8.76 3.54 12.83
N ARG A 195 9.60 4.22 13.62
CA ARG A 195 9.17 4.88 14.85
C ARG A 195 8.85 6.33 14.62
N LEU A 196 7.68 6.73 15.11
CA LEU A 196 7.19 8.10 15.08
C LEU A 196 7.27 8.76 16.46
N ASP A 197 7.29 10.08 16.47
CA ASP A 197 7.31 10.86 17.70
C ASP A 197 6.02 10.67 18.49
N ASP A 198 6.12 10.73 19.80
CA ASP A 198 5.05 10.36 20.74
C ASP A 198 3.77 11.19 20.57
N TRP A 199 3.90 12.46 20.22
CA TRP A 199 2.75 13.35 20.02
C TRP A 199 1.81 12.93 18.88
N VAL A 200 2.33 12.14 17.91
CA VAL A 200 1.51 11.61 16.80
C VAL A 200 0.47 10.60 17.30
N PHE A 201 0.73 9.98 18.46
CA PHE A 201 -0.16 8.98 19.08
C PHE A 201 -1.17 9.59 20.06
N GLU A 202 -1.35 10.89 20.05
CA GLU A 202 -2.37 11.55 20.86
C GLU A 202 -3.77 11.29 20.28
N LYS A 203 -4.70 10.86 21.16
CA LYS A 203 -6.07 10.46 20.76
C LYS A 203 -6.83 11.56 20.04
N ASP A 204 -6.78 12.79 20.54
CA ASP A 204 -7.53 13.91 19.96
C ASP A 204 -7.01 14.24 18.56
N PHE A 205 -5.69 14.26 18.39
CA PHE A 205 -5.04 14.48 17.09
C PHE A 205 -5.43 13.42 16.07
N THR A 206 -5.35 12.14 16.44
CA THR A 206 -5.63 11.01 15.55
C THR A 206 -7.12 10.91 15.22
N THR A 207 -8.01 11.22 16.17
CA THR A 207 -9.45 11.30 15.95
C THR A 207 -9.79 12.40 14.94
N GLU A 208 -9.22 13.60 15.08
CA GLU A 208 -9.43 14.70 14.12
C GLU A 208 -9.00 14.33 12.71
N LYS A 209 -7.87 13.62 12.55
CA LYS A 209 -7.42 13.10 11.25
C LYS A 209 -8.45 12.20 10.58
N LEU A 210 -9.03 11.27 11.34
CA LEU A 210 -10.05 10.35 10.82
C LEU A 210 -11.35 11.06 10.47
N LEU A 211 -11.83 11.97 11.35
CA LEU A 211 -13.04 12.76 11.08
C LEU A 211 -12.89 13.62 9.82
N THR A 212 -11.72 14.22 9.63
CA THR A 212 -11.39 15.02 8.45
C THR A 212 -11.34 14.16 7.20
N GLN A 213 -10.66 13.01 7.25
CA GLN A 213 -10.52 12.09 6.12
C GLN A 213 -11.87 11.59 5.62
N PHE A 214 -12.76 11.20 6.52
CA PHE A 214 -14.07 10.65 6.17
C PHE A 214 -15.19 11.70 6.05
N GLY A 215 -14.90 12.99 6.27
CA GLY A 215 -15.87 14.06 6.18
C GLY A 215 -17.05 13.90 7.15
N THR A 216 -16.82 13.33 8.33
CA THR A 216 -17.86 12.99 9.32
C THR A 216 -17.64 13.69 10.66
N LYS A 217 -18.70 13.81 11.44
CA LYS A 217 -18.64 14.36 12.82
C LYS A 217 -18.48 13.27 13.88
N SER A 218 -18.59 11.98 13.53
CA SER A 218 -18.51 10.89 14.48
C SER A 218 -18.03 9.61 13.79
N LEU A 219 -17.25 8.80 14.49
CA LEU A 219 -16.78 7.50 14.02
C LEU A 219 -17.78 6.37 14.32
N LYS A 220 -18.96 6.69 14.86
CA LYS A 220 -20.01 5.73 15.23
C LYS A 220 -20.52 4.93 14.03
N GLY A 221 -20.65 5.58 12.86
CA GLY A 221 -21.10 4.93 11.62
C GLY A 221 -20.17 3.81 11.13
N PHE A 222 -18.89 3.86 11.52
CA PHE A 222 -17.91 2.83 11.21
C PHE A 222 -17.79 1.73 12.29
N GLY A 223 -18.53 1.86 13.42
CA GLY A 223 -18.50 0.89 14.52
C GLY A 223 -17.20 0.88 15.34
N ILE A 224 -16.39 1.94 15.26
CA ILE A 224 -15.08 2.04 15.92
C ILE A 224 -15.01 3.08 17.06
N GLU A 225 -16.10 3.81 17.33
CA GLU A 225 -16.13 4.94 18.29
C GLU A 225 -15.58 4.59 19.69
N LYS A 226 -15.68 3.32 20.10
CA LYS A 226 -15.22 2.84 21.42
C LYS A 226 -13.84 2.17 21.38
N LEU A 227 -13.15 2.17 20.25
CA LEU A 227 -11.87 1.51 20.04
C LEU A 227 -10.75 2.55 20.06
N ASP A 228 -10.44 3.08 21.24
CA ASP A 228 -9.52 4.21 21.41
C ASP A 228 -8.12 3.93 20.85
N LEU A 229 -7.55 2.76 21.15
CA LEU A 229 -6.21 2.41 20.69
C LEU A 229 -6.18 2.15 19.17
N ALA A 230 -7.27 1.58 18.63
CA ALA A 230 -7.40 1.37 17.18
C ALA A 230 -7.57 2.71 16.43
N ILE A 231 -8.31 3.67 16.99
CA ILE A 231 -8.44 5.04 16.48
C ILE A 231 -7.08 5.73 16.42
N ILE A 232 -6.28 5.61 17.49
CA ILE A 232 -4.93 6.15 17.53
C ILE A 232 -4.09 5.54 16.39
N SER A 233 -4.06 4.22 16.27
CA SER A 233 -3.30 3.54 15.23
C SER A 233 -3.74 3.96 13.82
N ALA A 234 -5.03 4.09 13.57
CA ALA A 234 -5.56 4.51 12.27
C ALA A 234 -5.20 5.97 11.93
N GLY A 235 -5.32 6.89 12.88
CA GLY A 235 -4.94 8.28 12.67
C GLY A 235 -3.44 8.48 12.45
N VAL A 236 -2.59 7.65 13.09
CA VAL A 236 -1.14 7.59 12.87
C VAL A 236 -0.83 7.26 11.41
N ILE A 237 -1.51 6.25 10.82
CA ILE A 237 -1.35 5.90 9.40
C ILE A 237 -1.67 7.09 8.50
N LEU A 238 -2.80 7.76 8.72
CA LEU A 238 -3.20 8.92 7.90
C LEU A 238 -2.20 10.08 8.02
N HIS A 239 -1.67 10.32 9.23
CA HIS A 239 -0.62 11.31 9.42
C HIS A 239 0.64 10.94 8.65
N TYR A 240 1.10 9.69 8.76
CA TYR A 240 2.30 9.21 8.09
C TYR A 240 2.23 9.32 6.56
N ILE A 241 1.11 8.92 5.97
CA ILE A 241 0.89 9.03 4.51
C ILE A 241 0.95 10.48 4.06
N ASN A 242 0.38 11.38 4.84
CA ASN A 242 0.43 12.81 4.53
C ASN A 242 1.86 13.36 4.60
N THR A 243 2.67 12.92 5.56
CA THR A 243 4.11 13.29 5.66
C THR A 243 4.96 12.66 4.55
N ALA A 244 4.47 11.58 3.93
CA ALA A 244 5.09 10.95 2.76
C ALA A 244 4.72 11.63 1.43
N GLU A 245 4.25 12.89 1.46
CA GLU A 245 3.84 13.71 0.29
C GLU A 245 2.64 13.14 -0.49
N HIS A 246 1.90 12.19 0.12
CA HIS A 246 0.65 11.66 -0.45
C HIS A 246 -0.56 12.42 0.12
N HIS A 247 -0.76 13.67 -0.35
CA HIS A 247 -1.85 14.52 0.15
C HIS A 247 -3.23 14.19 -0.45
N LYS A 248 -3.27 13.41 -1.53
CA LYS A 248 -4.51 13.05 -2.24
C LYS A 248 -4.85 11.58 -1.98
N ILE A 249 -5.54 11.32 -0.87
CA ILE A 249 -5.98 9.96 -0.47
C ILE A 249 -7.52 9.86 -0.40
N SER A 250 -8.21 10.60 -1.26
CA SER A 250 -9.68 10.67 -1.27
C SER A 250 -10.38 9.34 -1.61
N HIS A 251 -9.65 8.37 -2.17
CA HIS A 251 -10.15 7.02 -2.41
C HIS A 251 -10.30 6.19 -1.12
N ILE A 252 -9.66 6.59 -0.03
CA ILE A 252 -9.83 5.96 1.28
C ILE A 252 -11.09 6.55 1.91
N THR A 253 -12.24 5.92 1.64
CA THR A 253 -13.57 6.42 1.99
C THR A 253 -14.18 5.74 3.21
N SER A 254 -13.61 4.64 3.67
CA SER A 254 -14.16 3.85 4.77
C SER A 254 -13.06 3.16 5.57
N ILE A 255 -13.41 2.81 6.80
CA ILE A 255 -12.59 2.01 7.71
C ILE A 255 -13.46 0.90 8.29
N GLN A 256 -12.93 -0.32 8.36
CA GLN A 256 -13.67 -1.49 8.78
C GLN A 256 -13.06 -2.09 10.05
N ARG A 257 -13.92 -2.43 11.00
CA ARG A 257 -13.51 -3.15 12.19
C ARG A 257 -13.32 -4.63 11.87
N ILE A 258 -12.19 -5.20 12.31
CA ILE A 258 -11.96 -6.65 12.30
C ILE A 258 -12.68 -7.27 13.51
N GLU A 259 -13.71 -8.05 13.26
CA GLU A 259 -14.47 -8.70 14.32
C GLU A 259 -13.85 -10.06 14.69
N LYS A 260 -13.44 -10.19 15.95
CA LYS A 260 -12.74 -11.37 16.46
C LYS A 260 -13.56 -12.67 16.31
N ASP A 261 -14.88 -12.58 16.45
CA ASP A 261 -15.74 -13.77 16.49
C ASP A 261 -16.23 -14.24 15.11
N HIS A 262 -15.94 -13.48 14.06
CA HIS A 262 -16.39 -13.78 12.69
C HIS A 262 -15.57 -14.88 12.00
N HIS A 263 -14.30 -15.04 12.38
CA HIS A 263 -13.35 -15.91 11.68
C HIS A 263 -12.75 -16.97 12.60
N VAL A 264 -12.32 -18.08 12.01
CA VAL A 264 -11.43 -19.04 12.65
C VAL A 264 -10.03 -18.42 12.70
N TRP A 265 -9.50 -18.26 13.91
CA TRP A 265 -8.18 -17.68 14.11
C TRP A 265 -7.11 -18.76 14.04
N MET A 266 -6.17 -18.54 13.16
CA MET A 266 -4.94 -19.34 13.05
C MET A 266 -3.76 -18.46 13.49
N ASP A 267 -2.82 -19.04 14.20
CA ASP A 267 -1.57 -18.36 14.51
C ASP A 267 -0.54 -18.57 13.38
N ASP A 268 0.55 -17.81 13.44
CA ASP A 268 1.64 -17.87 12.47
C ASP A 268 2.22 -19.30 12.33
N PHE A 269 2.33 -20.01 13.45
CA PHE A 269 2.78 -21.40 13.46
C PHE A 269 1.84 -22.32 12.66
N THR A 270 0.54 -22.19 12.83
CA THR A 270 -0.47 -22.94 12.07
C THR A 270 -0.42 -22.59 10.58
N ILE A 271 -0.36 -21.30 10.22
CA ILE A 271 -0.30 -20.84 8.83
C ILE A 271 0.97 -21.36 8.15
N SER A 272 2.11 -21.29 8.84
CA SER A 272 3.39 -21.75 8.32
C SER A 272 3.47 -23.27 8.17
N ASN A 273 3.01 -24.03 9.17
CA ASN A 273 3.04 -25.51 9.10
C ASN A 273 2.04 -26.10 8.11
N LEU A 274 0.91 -25.44 7.87
CA LEU A 274 -0.03 -25.82 6.82
C LEU A 274 0.39 -25.31 5.45
N GLU A 275 1.51 -24.58 5.37
CA GLU A 275 2.02 -23.96 4.13
C GLU A 275 0.93 -23.24 3.35
N LEU A 276 0.08 -22.46 4.05
CA LEU A 276 -1.09 -21.84 3.42
C LEU A 276 -0.70 -20.82 2.36
N ILE A 277 0.24 -19.91 2.70
CA ILE A 277 0.66 -18.77 1.84
C ILE A 277 2.17 -18.60 1.73
N GLN A 278 2.95 -19.31 2.55
CA GLN A 278 4.40 -19.32 2.56
C GLN A 278 4.89 -20.72 2.86
N SER A 279 5.91 -21.18 2.15
CA SER A 279 6.59 -22.45 2.43
C SER A 279 7.95 -22.18 3.09
N PRO A 280 8.33 -22.91 4.15
CA PRO A 280 9.66 -22.86 4.73
C PRO A 280 10.72 -23.52 3.84
N HIS A 281 10.31 -24.24 2.81
CA HIS A 281 11.17 -24.98 1.89
C HIS A 281 11.47 -24.16 0.63
N PHE A 282 12.72 -24.11 0.21
CA PHE A 282 13.18 -23.31 -0.95
C PHE A 282 12.42 -23.60 -2.27
N ASN A 283 11.99 -24.85 -2.48
CA ASN A 283 11.18 -25.26 -3.65
C ASN A 283 9.79 -25.77 -3.23
N GLY A 284 9.30 -25.37 -2.07
CA GLY A 284 7.99 -25.77 -1.58
C GLY A 284 6.88 -25.01 -2.29
N HIS A 285 5.74 -25.68 -2.48
CA HIS A 285 4.52 -25.06 -2.99
C HIS A 285 3.55 -24.81 -1.87
N THR A 286 2.90 -23.65 -1.89
CA THR A 286 1.88 -23.30 -0.90
C THR A 286 0.50 -23.80 -1.31
N LEU A 287 -0.38 -23.98 -0.35
CA LEU A 287 -1.78 -24.32 -0.65
C LEU A 287 -2.43 -23.23 -1.51
N PHE A 288 -2.09 -21.96 -1.28
CA PHE A 288 -2.58 -20.84 -2.09
C PHE A 288 -2.15 -20.99 -3.56
N GLU A 289 -0.88 -21.29 -3.85
CA GLU A 289 -0.40 -21.47 -5.22
C GLU A 289 -1.13 -22.61 -5.96
N ILE A 290 -1.47 -23.68 -5.25
CA ILE A 290 -2.20 -24.82 -5.86
C ILE A 290 -3.67 -24.50 -6.10
N LEU A 291 -4.30 -23.73 -5.20
CA LEU A 291 -5.73 -23.40 -5.29
C LEU A 291 -6.02 -22.13 -6.10
N ASP A 292 -5.01 -21.30 -6.35
CA ASP A 292 -5.22 -20.02 -7.04
C ASP A 292 -5.40 -20.22 -8.55
N HIS A 293 -6.64 -20.38 -8.95
CA HIS A 293 -7.09 -20.31 -10.35
C HIS A 293 -7.85 -19.00 -10.62
N THR A 294 -7.69 -17.99 -9.76
CA THR A 294 -8.35 -16.69 -9.96
C THR A 294 -7.80 -15.98 -11.20
N ILE A 295 -8.68 -15.37 -11.97
CA ILE A 295 -8.35 -14.68 -13.22
C ILE A 295 -7.87 -13.27 -12.94
N THR A 296 -8.56 -12.57 -12.03
CA THR A 296 -8.25 -11.18 -11.70
C THR A 296 -7.32 -11.07 -10.48
N SER A 297 -6.50 -10.03 -10.45
CA SER A 297 -5.67 -9.71 -9.28
C SER A 297 -6.50 -9.51 -8.01
N MET A 298 -7.65 -8.85 -8.15
CA MET A 298 -8.64 -8.65 -7.05
C MET A 298 -9.14 -9.99 -6.50
N GLY A 299 -9.47 -10.94 -7.38
CA GLY A 299 -9.87 -12.30 -6.99
C GLY A 299 -8.78 -13.03 -6.23
N GLY A 300 -7.53 -12.92 -6.66
CA GLY A 300 -6.38 -13.52 -5.96
C GLY A 300 -6.20 -12.95 -4.55
N ARG A 301 -6.27 -11.62 -4.39
CA ARG A 301 -6.23 -10.97 -3.06
C ARG A 301 -7.37 -11.43 -2.17
N LEU A 302 -8.58 -11.56 -2.71
CA LEU A 302 -9.74 -12.04 -1.97
C LEU A 302 -9.59 -13.50 -1.55
N LEU A 303 -9.12 -14.39 -2.44
CA LEU A 303 -8.87 -15.80 -2.12
C LEU A 303 -7.84 -15.95 -1.00
N LYS A 304 -6.71 -15.24 -1.11
CA LYS A 304 -5.67 -15.23 -0.07
C LYS A 304 -6.24 -14.82 1.30
N ARG A 305 -7.05 -13.75 1.32
CA ARG A 305 -7.72 -13.31 2.55
C ARG A 305 -8.70 -14.35 3.10
N TRP A 306 -9.48 -15.02 2.25
CA TRP A 306 -10.40 -16.07 2.70
C TRP A 306 -9.68 -17.26 3.29
N MET A 307 -8.51 -17.61 2.77
CA MET A 307 -7.69 -18.69 3.32
C MET A 307 -7.10 -18.36 4.69
N LEU A 308 -6.68 -17.09 4.89
CA LEU A 308 -6.13 -16.61 6.16
C LEU A 308 -7.20 -16.38 7.24
N PHE A 309 -8.42 -16.03 6.82
CA PHE A 309 -9.55 -15.70 7.71
C PHE A 309 -10.79 -16.51 7.34
N PRO A 310 -10.79 -17.84 7.59
CA PRO A 310 -11.96 -18.68 7.31
C PRO A 310 -13.16 -18.29 8.16
N LEU A 311 -14.34 -18.30 7.56
CA LEU A 311 -15.60 -17.97 8.26
C LEU A 311 -15.97 -19.01 9.31
N LYS A 312 -16.63 -18.57 10.39
CA LYS A 312 -17.29 -19.44 11.39
C LYS A 312 -18.77 -19.61 11.14
N SER A 313 -19.40 -18.62 10.54
CA SER A 313 -20.85 -18.62 10.31
C SER A 313 -21.24 -19.65 9.26
N LYS A 314 -21.94 -20.72 9.69
CA LYS A 314 -22.47 -21.73 8.76
C LYS A 314 -23.29 -21.10 7.63
N LYS A 315 -24.13 -20.11 7.94
CA LYS A 315 -24.97 -19.42 6.94
C LYS A 315 -24.14 -18.74 5.86
N GLU A 316 -23.04 -18.09 6.23
CA GLU A 316 -22.16 -17.41 5.26
C GLU A 316 -21.32 -18.42 4.46
N ILE A 317 -20.91 -19.52 5.11
CA ILE A 317 -20.22 -20.63 4.41
C ILE A 317 -21.16 -21.26 3.39
N ASP A 318 -22.38 -21.64 3.79
CA ASP A 318 -23.38 -22.21 2.89
C ASP A 318 -23.65 -21.27 1.71
N HIS A 319 -23.78 -19.97 1.97
CA HIS A 319 -23.99 -18.97 0.92
C HIS A 319 -22.85 -18.94 -0.12
N ARG A 320 -21.58 -19.06 0.31
CA ARG A 320 -20.44 -19.19 -0.62
C ARG A 320 -20.48 -20.52 -1.38
N LEU A 321 -20.80 -21.61 -0.70
CA LEU A 321 -20.92 -22.92 -1.32
C LEU A 321 -22.05 -22.98 -2.34
N ASP A 322 -23.18 -22.33 -2.11
CA ASP A 322 -24.28 -22.24 -3.07
C ASP A 322 -23.84 -21.53 -4.37
N GLN A 323 -22.99 -20.50 -4.27
CA GLN A 323 -22.42 -19.82 -5.44
C GLN A 323 -21.50 -20.75 -6.23
N VAL A 324 -20.62 -21.47 -5.54
CA VAL A 324 -19.72 -22.44 -6.17
C VAL A 324 -20.53 -23.55 -6.83
N ASN A 325 -21.56 -24.08 -6.14
CA ASN A 325 -22.44 -25.11 -6.68
C ASN A 325 -23.20 -24.65 -7.92
N TYR A 326 -23.60 -23.39 -7.99
CA TYR A 326 -24.21 -22.83 -9.19
C TYR A 326 -23.26 -22.95 -10.39
N PHE A 327 -22.06 -22.39 -10.31
CA PHE A 327 -21.10 -22.42 -11.41
C PHE A 327 -20.55 -23.84 -11.71
N PHE A 328 -20.59 -24.73 -10.74
CA PHE A 328 -20.24 -26.13 -10.96
C PHE A 328 -21.26 -26.84 -11.85
N ASN A 329 -22.55 -26.54 -11.69
CA ASN A 329 -23.65 -27.15 -12.44
C ASN A 329 -23.95 -26.43 -13.78
N TYR A 330 -23.69 -25.11 -13.86
CA TYR A 330 -23.92 -24.28 -15.05
C TYR A 330 -22.59 -23.82 -15.65
N ARG A 331 -21.97 -24.74 -16.41
CA ARG A 331 -20.62 -24.52 -16.99
C ARG A 331 -20.60 -23.41 -18.03
N ASP A 332 -21.62 -23.30 -18.86
CA ASP A 332 -21.72 -22.27 -19.90
C ASP A 332 -21.74 -20.86 -19.26
N ASP A 333 -22.44 -20.69 -18.13
CA ASP A 333 -22.45 -19.45 -17.37
C ASP A 333 -21.07 -19.18 -16.75
N ALA A 334 -20.39 -20.23 -16.22
CA ALA A 334 -19.05 -20.09 -15.68
C ALA A 334 -18.06 -19.63 -16.76
N ASP A 335 -18.12 -20.21 -17.96
CA ASP A 335 -17.23 -19.87 -19.07
C ASP A 335 -17.51 -18.46 -19.60
N LEU A 336 -18.79 -18.06 -19.68
CA LEU A 336 -19.19 -16.71 -20.05
C LEU A 336 -18.63 -15.67 -19.08
N VAL A 337 -18.82 -15.87 -17.77
CA VAL A 337 -18.30 -14.95 -16.75
C VAL A 337 -16.78 -14.93 -16.77
N LYS A 338 -16.14 -16.09 -16.93
CA LYS A 338 -14.69 -16.22 -17.03
C LYS A 338 -14.14 -15.37 -18.18
N GLU A 339 -14.68 -15.50 -19.40
CA GLU A 339 -14.30 -14.69 -20.57
C GLU A 339 -14.35 -13.18 -20.26
N LYS A 340 -15.41 -12.73 -19.59
CA LYS A 340 -15.55 -11.30 -19.22
C LYS A 340 -14.52 -10.88 -18.18
N LEU A 341 -14.25 -11.73 -17.18
CA LEU A 341 -13.25 -11.43 -16.15
C LEU A 341 -11.81 -11.37 -16.71
N GLU A 342 -11.48 -12.13 -17.76
CA GLU A 342 -10.16 -12.08 -18.41
C GLU A 342 -9.85 -10.71 -19.04
N ALA A 343 -10.88 -9.95 -19.42
CA ALA A 343 -10.74 -8.63 -20.00
C ALA A 343 -10.81 -7.48 -18.96
N ILE A 344 -11.12 -7.78 -17.68
CA ILE A 344 -11.18 -6.79 -16.61
C ILE A 344 -9.79 -6.61 -15.97
N GLY A 345 -9.30 -5.36 -15.94
CA GLY A 345 -8.09 -4.97 -15.23
C GLY A 345 -8.29 -4.88 -13.71
N ASP A 346 -7.22 -4.50 -13.01
CA ASP A 346 -7.26 -4.28 -11.55
C ASP A 346 -7.98 -2.97 -11.22
N LEU A 347 -9.29 -3.03 -11.07
CA LEU A 347 -10.15 -1.87 -10.81
C LEU A 347 -9.82 -1.16 -9.49
N GLU A 348 -9.45 -1.91 -8.45
CA GLU A 348 -9.10 -1.34 -7.14
C GLU A 348 -7.86 -0.45 -7.28
N ARG A 349 -6.79 -0.96 -7.87
CA ARG A 349 -5.53 -0.22 -8.04
C ARG A 349 -5.63 0.91 -9.07
N MET A 350 -6.36 0.70 -10.17
CA MET A 350 -6.60 1.77 -11.15
C MET A 350 -7.42 2.91 -10.55
N SER A 351 -8.44 2.61 -9.74
CA SER A 351 -9.25 3.63 -9.05
C SER A 351 -8.41 4.45 -8.06
N SER A 352 -7.55 3.79 -7.30
CA SER A 352 -6.65 4.46 -6.35
C SER A 352 -5.66 5.38 -7.07
N ARG A 353 -5.03 4.92 -8.17
CA ARG A 353 -4.14 5.77 -8.99
C ARG A 353 -4.87 6.93 -9.64
N LEU A 354 -6.12 6.73 -10.07
CA LEU A 354 -6.95 7.83 -10.59
C LEU A 354 -7.20 8.90 -9.53
N ALA A 355 -7.55 8.49 -8.30
CA ALA A 355 -7.82 9.42 -7.21
C ALA A 355 -6.61 10.29 -6.82
N VAL A 356 -5.40 9.71 -6.91
CA VAL A 356 -4.15 10.44 -6.64
C VAL A 356 -3.55 11.12 -7.87
N LEU A 357 -4.23 11.06 -9.03
CA LEU A 357 -3.79 11.63 -10.32
C LEU A 357 -2.46 11.03 -10.84
N LYS A 358 -2.22 9.75 -10.55
CA LYS A 358 -1.03 8.99 -11.01
C LYS A 358 -1.38 7.92 -12.04
N ILE A 359 -2.55 7.96 -12.64
CA ILE A 359 -2.97 7.07 -13.71
C ILE A 359 -2.48 7.57 -15.07
N SER A 360 -1.94 6.69 -15.89
CA SER A 360 -1.57 7.03 -17.27
C SER A 360 -2.78 7.03 -18.20
N PRO A 361 -2.74 7.74 -19.37
CA PRO A 361 -3.83 7.71 -20.35
C PRO A 361 -4.19 6.29 -20.82
N ARG A 362 -3.19 5.40 -20.94
CA ARG A 362 -3.42 4.00 -21.32
C ARG A 362 -4.20 3.24 -20.24
N GLU A 363 -3.83 3.42 -18.98
CA GLU A 363 -4.54 2.80 -17.86
C GLU A 363 -5.93 3.38 -17.67
N LEU A 364 -6.12 4.67 -17.92
CA LEU A 364 -7.43 5.32 -17.88
C LEU A 364 -8.37 4.72 -18.93
N ASN A 365 -7.87 4.47 -20.14
CA ASN A 365 -8.64 3.79 -21.18
C ASN A 365 -8.92 2.32 -20.80
N GLN A 366 -7.98 1.63 -20.17
CA GLN A 366 -8.19 0.27 -19.65
C GLN A 366 -9.25 0.24 -18.54
N LEU A 367 -9.27 1.26 -17.66
CA LEU A 367 -10.32 1.42 -16.65
C LEU A 367 -11.70 1.57 -17.31
N LYS A 368 -11.82 2.45 -18.32
CA LYS A 368 -13.05 2.61 -19.10
C LYS A 368 -13.52 1.28 -19.68
N SER A 369 -12.65 0.57 -20.43
CA SER A 369 -13.01 -0.71 -21.04
C SER A 369 -13.41 -1.76 -20.01
N SER A 370 -12.74 -1.80 -18.85
CA SER A 370 -13.11 -2.71 -17.75
C SER A 370 -14.47 -2.39 -17.17
N LEU A 371 -14.85 -1.10 -17.03
CA LEU A 371 -16.17 -0.69 -16.57
C LEU A 371 -17.28 -1.00 -17.59
N GLU A 372 -17.00 -0.88 -18.88
CA GLU A 372 -17.93 -1.26 -19.96
C GLU A 372 -18.29 -2.75 -19.94
N ILE A 373 -17.31 -3.63 -19.59
CA ILE A 373 -17.51 -5.08 -19.48
C ILE A 373 -18.42 -5.45 -18.30
N ILE A 374 -18.50 -4.62 -17.28
CA ILE A 374 -19.35 -4.87 -16.10
C ILE A 374 -20.83 -4.92 -16.48
N LYS A 375 -21.27 -4.10 -17.46
CA LYS A 375 -22.68 -4.02 -17.85
C LYS A 375 -23.24 -5.36 -18.36
N PRO A 376 -22.65 -6.07 -19.36
CA PRO A 376 -23.14 -7.37 -19.77
C PRO A 376 -23.09 -8.44 -18.67
N VAL A 377 -22.14 -8.38 -17.74
CA VAL A 377 -22.10 -9.27 -16.57
C VAL A 377 -23.29 -9.01 -15.64
N LYS A 378 -23.61 -7.74 -15.40
CA LYS A 378 -24.79 -7.35 -14.62
C LYS A 378 -26.10 -7.80 -15.27
N GLU A 379 -26.26 -7.58 -16.57
CA GLU A 379 -27.46 -7.96 -17.32
C GLU A 379 -27.65 -9.49 -17.29
N TRP A 380 -26.61 -10.25 -17.49
CA TRP A 380 -26.63 -11.71 -17.33
C TRP A 380 -27.05 -12.12 -15.93
N ALA A 381 -26.46 -11.53 -14.89
CA ALA A 381 -26.78 -11.87 -13.50
C ALA A 381 -28.22 -11.55 -13.13
N LEU A 382 -28.76 -10.41 -13.58
CA LEU A 382 -30.17 -10.02 -13.35
C LEU A 382 -31.14 -10.93 -14.10
N GLY A 383 -30.76 -11.48 -15.25
CA GLY A 383 -31.56 -12.43 -16.05
C GLY A 383 -31.54 -13.86 -15.52
N SER A 384 -30.70 -14.18 -14.53
CA SER A 384 -30.59 -15.52 -13.97
C SER A 384 -31.83 -15.91 -13.16
N GLU A 385 -32.29 -17.16 -13.26
CA GLU A 385 -33.33 -17.71 -12.38
C GLU A 385 -32.84 -17.95 -10.95
N ASN A 386 -31.53 -17.97 -10.73
CA ASN A 386 -30.93 -18.18 -9.42
C ASN A 386 -30.93 -16.87 -8.61
N LYS A 387 -31.66 -16.86 -7.48
CA LYS A 387 -31.80 -15.68 -6.61
C LYS A 387 -30.46 -15.15 -6.06
N THR A 388 -29.48 -16.00 -5.87
CA THR A 388 -28.15 -15.59 -5.37
C THR A 388 -27.39 -14.82 -6.46
N ILE A 389 -27.45 -15.31 -7.71
CA ILE A 389 -26.85 -14.63 -8.87
C ILE A 389 -27.59 -13.31 -9.16
N GLN A 390 -28.94 -13.31 -9.09
CA GLN A 390 -29.71 -12.07 -9.23
C GLN A 390 -29.27 -10.97 -8.25
N LYS A 391 -29.06 -11.31 -6.98
CA LYS A 391 -28.56 -10.36 -5.96
C LYS A 391 -27.19 -9.80 -6.31
N TRP A 392 -26.31 -10.57 -6.97
CA TRP A 392 -25.07 -10.02 -7.49
C TRP A 392 -25.33 -8.93 -8.53
N GLY A 393 -26.20 -9.21 -9.50
CA GLY A 393 -26.58 -8.24 -10.50
C GLY A 393 -27.12 -6.94 -9.88
N GLU A 394 -27.95 -7.05 -8.84
CA GLU A 394 -28.49 -5.89 -8.10
C GLU A 394 -27.38 -5.08 -7.41
N SER A 395 -26.34 -5.74 -6.91
CA SER A 395 -25.23 -5.08 -6.21
C SER A 395 -24.20 -4.40 -7.12
N ILE A 396 -24.18 -4.73 -8.41
CA ILE A 396 -23.23 -4.19 -9.39
C ILE A 396 -23.67 -2.81 -9.87
N SER A 397 -22.79 -1.80 -9.76
CA SER A 397 -22.98 -0.47 -10.32
C SER A 397 -22.38 -0.37 -11.73
N GLU A 398 -23.10 0.25 -12.67
CA GLU A 398 -22.64 0.39 -14.07
C GLU A 398 -21.63 1.51 -14.30
N ASN A 399 -21.59 2.51 -13.41
CA ASN A 399 -20.67 3.65 -13.47
C ASN A 399 -20.68 4.46 -14.79
N ASN A 400 -21.81 4.54 -15.50
CA ASN A 400 -21.96 5.17 -16.81
C ASN A 400 -21.42 6.60 -16.86
N LYS A 401 -21.61 7.41 -15.79
CA LYS A 401 -21.07 8.78 -15.72
C LYS A 401 -19.53 8.83 -15.73
N VAL A 402 -18.88 7.81 -15.19
CA VAL A 402 -17.41 7.73 -15.19
C VAL A 402 -16.92 7.36 -16.58
N ILE A 403 -17.58 6.40 -17.23
CA ILE A 403 -17.29 5.98 -18.62
C ILE A 403 -17.37 7.19 -19.56
N GLU A 404 -18.51 7.91 -19.54
CA GLU A 404 -18.72 9.11 -20.37
C GLU A 404 -17.66 10.19 -20.15
N LYS A 405 -17.27 10.44 -18.88
CA LYS A 405 -16.21 11.42 -18.57
C LYS A 405 -14.86 11.02 -19.11
N ILE A 406 -14.53 9.73 -19.07
CA ILE A 406 -13.24 9.25 -19.60
C ILE A 406 -13.26 9.31 -21.14
N GLU A 407 -14.39 9.04 -21.76
CA GLU A 407 -14.54 9.07 -23.22
C GLU A 407 -14.42 10.48 -23.81
N THR A 408 -14.84 11.50 -23.03
CA THR A 408 -14.80 12.90 -23.44
C THR A 408 -13.52 13.64 -23.07
N ALA A 409 -12.59 13.01 -22.34
CA ALA A 409 -11.34 13.58 -21.88
C ALA A 409 -10.20 13.30 -22.86
#